data_dd630a648e62d38ca2e404fe340a5f29
#
_entry.id   dd630a648e62d38ca2e404fe340a5f29
#
_cell.length_a   1.000
_cell.length_b   1.000
_cell.length_c   1.000
_cell.angle_alpha   90.00
_cell.angle_beta   90.00
_cell.angle_gamma   90.00
#
_symmetry.space_group_name_H-M   'P 1'
#
loop_
_entity.id
_entity.type
_entity.pdbx_description
1 polymer ?
#
loop_
_entity_poly.entity_id
_entity_poly.type
_entity_poly.pdbx_seq_one_letter_code
_entity_poly.pdbx_strand_id
1 'polypeptide(L)'
;MTYSVSKTFRFCYGHRLLNDPGKCKNIHGHTAKVTIHLESDSVDENGMVVHFENLKKTIGEWISENLDHTLIVSARDPIKKYLDENGERYLALESNPTAEMIAHFIFDRTKSMGLPVAKVDLWESESSKATYRV
;
A
#
# COMPACT_ATOMS: atom_id res chain seq x y z
N MET A 1 18.00 21.29 6.14
CA MET A 1 18.26 19.96 6.71
C MET A 1 16.96 19.26 6.97
N THR A 2 16.96 17.94 6.79
CA THR A 2 15.72 17.17 6.85
C THR A 2 15.85 16.00 7.81
N TYR A 3 14.81 15.79 8.62
CA TYR A 3 14.69 14.59 9.44
C TYR A 3 13.83 13.60 8.71
N SER A 4 14.15 12.33 8.83
CA SER A 4 13.40 11.26 8.19
C SER A 4 13.14 10.15 9.19
N VAL A 5 11.93 9.64 9.22
CA VAL A 5 11.58 8.44 9.97
C VAL A 5 10.84 7.48 9.03
N SER A 6 10.95 6.20 9.30
CA SER A 6 10.24 5.22 8.50
C SER A 6 9.74 4.08 9.38
N LYS A 7 8.67 3.42 8.95
CA LYS A 7 8.15 2.24 9.60
C LYS A 7 7.73 1.25 8.54
N THR A 8 7.95 -0.03 8.83
CA THR A 8 7.65 -1.12 7.91
C THR A 8 6.48 -1.92 8.45
N PHE A 9 5.53 -2.24 7.56
CA PHE A 9 4.39 -3.08 7.83
C PHE A 9 4.37 -4.25 6.85
N ARG A 10 3.72 -5.36 7.23
CA ARG A 10 3.56 -6.52 6.37
C ARG A 10 2.08 -6.80 6.18
N PHE A 11 1.71 -7.25 4.99
CA PHE A 11 0.35 -7.68 4.70
C PHE A 11 0.33 -8.67 3.55
N CYS A 12 -0.67 -9.53 3.56
CA CYS A 12 -0.89 -10.48 2.48
C CYS A 12 -2.02 -9.97 1.60
N TYR A 13 -1.84 -10.02 0.28
CA TYR A 13 -2.89 -9.62 -0.64
C TYR A 13 -2.87 -10.50 -1.87
N GLY A 14 -4.00 -10.54 -2.56
CA GLY A 14 -4.10 -11.19 -3.85
C GLY A 14 -4.34 -10.16 -4.94
N HIS A 15 -3.94 -10.47 -6.16
CA HIS A 15 -4.21 -9.63 -7.32
C HIS A 15 -4.05 -10.41 -8.61
N ARG A 16 -4.42 -9.78 -9.71
CA ARG A 16 -4.06 -10.18 -11.05
C ARG A 16 -3.94 -8.94 -11.92
N LEU A 17 -3.14 -9.06 -12.97
CA LEU A 17 -2.92 -7.97 -13.92
C LEU A 17 -3.65 -8.29 -15.22
N LEU A 18 -4.69 -7.52 -15.53
CA LEU A 18 -5.45 -7.71 -16.77
C LEU A 18 -4.53 -7.49 -17.98
N ASN A 19 -4.68 -8.38 -18.97
CA ASN A 19 -3.95 -8.30 -20.23
C ASN A 19 -2.44 -8.49 -20.09
N ASP A 20 -1.97 -9.00 -18.95
CA ASP A 20 -0.57 -9.34 -18.81
C ASP A 20 -0.25 -10.57 -19.68
N PRO A 21 0.87 -10.56 -20.42
CA PRO A 21 1.21 -11.70 -21.28
C PRO A 21 1.71 -12.92 -20.52
N GLY A 22 2.11 -12.75 -19.25
CA GLY A 22 2.71 -13.79 -18.43
C GLY A 22 1.79 -14.37 -17.38
N LYS A 23 2.38 -14.90 -16.33
CA LYS A 23 1.67 -15.57 -15.23
C LYS A 23 0.83 -14.61 -14.38
N CYS A 24 1.18 -13.33 -14.38
CA CYS A 24 0.51 -12.33 -13.54
C CYS A 24 -0.94 -12.07 -13.94
N LYS A 25 -1.38 -12.56 -15.10
CA LYS A 25 -2.81 -12.54 -15.49
C LYS A 25 -3.66 -13.45 -14.62
N ASN A 26 -3.06 -14.42 -13.95
CA ASN A 26 -3.75 -15.35 -13.07
C ASN A 26 -3.82 -14.75 -11.67
N ILE A 27 -4.88 -15.09 -10.93
CA ILE A 27 -5.00 -14.66 -9.54
C ILE A 27 -3.88 -15.33 -8.74
N HIS A 28 -3.12 -14.52 -8.03
CA HIS A 28 -2.03 -14.98 -7.19
C HIS A 28 -1.85 -14.03 -6.01
N GLY A 29 -1.02 -14.41 -5.06
CA GLY A 29 -0.84 -13.62 -3.84
C GLY A 29 0.61 -13.39 -3.49
N HIS A 30 0.80 -12.39 -2.66
CA HIS A 30 2.10 -12.01 -2.12
C HIS A 30 1.99 -11.74 -0.63
N THR A 31 3.07 -12.03 0.10
CA THR A 31 3.27 -11.46 1.43
C THR A 31 4.14 -10.23 1.23
N ALA A 32 3.49 -9.08 1.24
CA ALA A 32 4.15 -7.82 0.96
C ALA A 32 4.78 -7.20 2.20
N LYS A 33 5.81 -6.41 1.96
CA LYS A 33 6.40 -5.53 2.95
C LYS A 33 6.27 -4.11 2.43
N VAL A 34 5.71 -3.20 3.22
CA VAL A 34 5.61 -1.80 2.86
C VAL A 34 6.35 -0.95 3.87
N THR A 35 7.23 -0.07 3.38
CA THR A 35 7.94 0.88 4.22
C THR A 35 7.46 2.28 3.88
N ILE A 36 6.98 2.98 4.89
CA ILE A 36 6.46 4.34 4.76
C ILE A 36 7.50 5.28 5.33
N HIS A 37 7.96 6.22 4.52
CA HIS A 37 8.99 7.19 4.89
C HIS A 37 8.35 8.56 5.04
N LEU A 38 8.53 9.15 6.22
CA LEU A 38 8.09 10.51 6.51
C LEU A 38 9.28 11.42 6.61
N GLU A 39 9.18 12.63 6.11
CA GLU A 39 10.23 13.63 6.19
C GLU A 39 9.67 14.95 6.68
N SER A 40 10.49 15.68 7.44
CA SER A 40 10.16 17.02 7.90
C SER A 40 11.47 17.81 8.11
N ASP A 41 11.41 19.11 7.88
CA ASP A 41 12.55 19.99 8.17
C ASP A 41 12.63 20.36 9.66
N SER A 42 11.66 19.93 10.45
CA SER A 42 11.60 20.21 11.89
C SER A 42 11.11 19.00 12.67
N VAL A 43 11.31 19.03 13.96
CA VAL A 43 10.77 18.06 14.90
C VAL A 43 9.89 18.79 15.91
N ASP A 44 9.02 18.03 16.58
CA ASP A 44 8.14 18.60 17.59
C ASP A 44 8.89 18.88 18.90
N GLU A 45 8.18 19.31 19.93
CA GLU A 45 8.75 19.62 21.25
C GLU A 45 9.41 18.44 21.94
N ASN A 46 9.07 17.21 21.51
CA ASN A 46 9.66 15.98 22.03
C ASN A 46 10.79 15.44 21.14
N GLY A 47 11.17 16.20 20.10
CA GLY A 47 12.22 15.80 19.18
C GLY A 47 11.79 14.79 18.13
N MET A 48 10.51 14.70 17.81
CA MET A 48 9.97 13.70 16.90
C MET A 48 9.38 14.33 15.63
N VAL A 49 9.61 13.68 14.49
CA VAL A 49 8.86 13.98 13.26
C VAL A 49 7.42 13.51 13.46
N VAL A 50 7.27 12.26 13.88
CA VAL A 50 6.01 11.62 14.23
C VAL A 50 6.36 10.49 15.20
N HIS A 51 5.49 10.25 16.16
CA HIS A 51 5.65 9.10 17.05
C HIS A 51 5.38 7.80 16.28
N PHE A 52 6.27 6.81 16.39
CA PHE A 52 6.09 5.53 15.68
C PHE A 52 4.78 4.84 16.03
N GLU A 53 4.32 4.96 17.26
CA GLU A 53 3.02 4.40 17.68
C GLU A 53 1.86 5.05 16.93
N ASN A 54 1.98 6.34 16.62
CA ASN A 54 0.98 7.03 15.82
C ASN A 54 0.92 6.49 14.39
N LEU A 55 2.08 6.17 13.80
CA LEU A 55 2.12 5.53 12.48
C LEU A 55 1.41 4.18 12.52
N LYS A 56 1.64 3.40 13.56
CA LYS A 56 1.01 2.09 13.72
C LYS A 56 -0.52 2.24 13.82
N LYS A 57 -1.01 3.19 14.63
CA LYS A 57 -2.44 3.38 14.88
C LYS A 57 -3.18 4.05 13.73
N THR A 58 -2.49 4.71 12.83
CA THR A 58 -3.09 5.37 11.67
C THR A 58 -2.94 4.49 10.44
N ILE A 59 -1.90 4.72 9.67
CA ILE A 59 -1.72 4.00 8.40
C ILE A 59 -1.52 2.49 8.62
N GLY A 60 -0.87 2.09 9.71
CA GLY A 60 -0.66 0.67 10.01
C GLY A 60 -1.97 -0.07 10.21
N GLU A 61 -2.88 0.47 11.02
CA GLU A 61 -4.20 -0.13 11.22
C GLU A 61 -5.03 -0.11 9.95
N TRP A 62 -4.94 0.99 9.17
CA TRP A 62 -5.64 1.07 7.91
C TRP A 62 -5.19 -0.03 6.93
N ILE A 63 -3.88 -0.27 6.83
CA ILE A 63 -3.33 -1.36 6.00
C ILE A 63 -3.87 -2.71 6.48
N SER A 64 -3.84 -2.94 7.78
CA SER A 64 -4.33 -4.18 8.39
C SER A 64 -5.81 -4.41 8.10
N GLU A 65 -6.63 -3.37 8.16
CA GLU A 65 -8.07 -3.47 7.98
C GLU A 65 -8.52 -3.49 6.52
N ASN A 66 -7.76 -2.88 5.62
CA ASN A 66 -8.20 -2.65 4.24
C ASN A 66 -7.39 -3.38 3.17
N LEU A 67 -6.13 -3.68 3.43
CA LEU A 67 -5.26 -4.33 2.44
C LEU A 67 -4.92 -5.76 2.79
N ASP A 68 -4.75 -6.05 4.07
CA ASP A 68 -4.39 -7.39 4.50
C ASP A 68 -5.53 -8.37 4.24
N HIS A 69 -5.22 -9.52 3.65
CA HIS A 69 -6.20 -10.55 3.28
C HIS A 69 -7.28 -10.02 2.32
N THR A 70 -6.88 -9.17 1.39
CA THR A 70 -7.81 -8.52 0.46
C THR A 70 -7.35 -8.80 -0.98
N LEU A 71 -8.31 -9.05 -1.87
CA LEU A 71 -8.05 -9.12 -3.30
C LEU A 71 -8.07 -7.69 -3.86
N ILE A 72 -7.00 -7.28 -4.52
CA ILE A 72 -6.88 -5.95 -5.12
C ILE A 72 -7.03 -6.11 -6.63
N VAL A 73 -8.00 -5.41 -7.21
CA VAL A 73 -8.36 -5.58 -8.62
C VAL A 73 -8.42 -4.22 -9.33
N SER A 74 -8.32 -4.25 -10.66
CA SER A 74 -8.62 -3.08 -11.47
C SER A 74 -10.12 -2.80 -11.41
N ALA A 75 -10.51 -1.53 -11.42
CA ALA A 75 -11.92 -1.14 -11.50
C ALA A 75 -12.61 -1.71 -12.75
N ARG A 76 -11.84 -2.06 -13.78
CA ARG A 76 -12.34 -2.65 -15.02
C ARG A 76 -12.32 -4.17 -15.04
N ASP A 77 -11.89 -4.80 -13.95
CA ASP A 77 -11.81 -6.25 -13.90
C ASP A 77 -13.21 -6.87 -13.80
N PRO A 78 -13.60 -7.74 -14.76
CA PRO A 78 -14.91 -8.37 -14.73
C PRO A 78 -15.14 -9.29 -13.53
N ILE A 79 -14.08 -9.70 -12.82
CA ILE A 79 -14.24 -10.52 -11.62
C ILE A 79 -14.99 -9.78 -10.50
N LYS A 80 -15.05 -8.45 -10.56
CA LYS A 80 -15.78 -7.65 -9.57
C LYS A 80 -17.22 -8.09 -9.42
N LYS A 81 -17.88 -8.44 -10.54
CA LYS A 81 -19.27 -8.90 -10.51
C LYS A 81 -19.41 -10.17 -9.68
N TYR A 82 -18.50 -11.13 -9.88
CA TYR A 82 -18.49 -12.37 -9.10
C TYR A 82 -18.25 -12.07 -7.62
N LEU A 83 -17.29 -11.20 -7.32
CA LEU A 83 -16.96 -10.86 -5.94
C LEU A 83 -18.14 -10.21 -5.23
N ASP A 84 -18.83 -9.28 -5.91
CA ASP A 84 -20.01 -8.63 -5.36
C ASP A 84 -21.14 -9.63 -5.11
N GLU A 85 -21.41 -10.51 -6.06
CA GLU A 85 -22.49 -11.49 -5.95
C GLU A 85 -22.25 -12.52 -4.84
N ASN A 86 -20.99 -12.77 -4.50
CA ASN A 86 -20.62 -13.78 -3.50
C ASN A 86 -20.16 -13.17 -2.17
N GLY A 87 -20.30 -11.85 -2.01
CA GLY A 87 -19.92 -11.20 -0.76
C GLY A 87 -18.42 -11.25 -0.46
N GLU A 88 -17.60 -11.40 -1.49
CA GLU A 88 -16.15 -11.44 -1.31
C GLU A 88 -15.56 -10.03 -1.19
N ARG A 89 -14.66 -9.87 -0.25
CA ARG A 89 -14.01 -8.59 0.00
C ARG A 89 -12.96 -8.30 -1.06
N TYR A 90 -12.95 -7.07 -1.57
CA TYR A 90 -11.92 -6.63 -2.51
C TYR A 90 -11.75 -5.11 -2.45
N LEU A 91 -10.63 -4.65 -3.00
CA LEU A 91 -10.34 -3.24 -3.22
C LEU A 91 -10.11 -3.02 -4.71
N ALA A 92 -10.80 -2.05 -5.29
CA ALA A 92 -10.64 -1.70 -6.71
C ALA A 92 -9.79 -0.44 -6.86
N LEU A 93 -8.78 -0.52 -7.72
CA LEU A 93 -7.96 0.62 -8.13
C LEU A 93 -8.36 1.05 -9.54
N GLU A 94 -8.06 2.30 -9.90
CA GLU A 94 -8.38 2.83 -11.24
C GLU A 94 -7.64 2.09 -12.36
N SER A 95 -6.49 1.50 -12.06
CA SER A 95 -5.69 0.75 -13.03
C SER A 95 -5.37 -0.63 -12.49
N ASN A 96 -4.61 -1.42 -13.27
CA ASN A 96 -4.11 -2.70 -12.78
C ASN A 96 -3.39 -2.51 -11.44
N PRO A 97 -3.61 -3.42 -10.48
CA PRO A 97 -3.01 -3.33 -9.15
C PRO A 97 -1.56 -3.84 -9.13
N THR A 98 -0.70 -3.13 -9.87
CA THR A 98 0.73 -3.38 -9.85
C THR A 98 1.33 -2.92 -8.53
N ALA A 99 2.54 -3.36 -8.22
CA ALA A 99 3.24 -2.89 -7.03
C ALA A 99 3.37 -1.36 -7.03
N GLU A 100 3.62 -0.77 -8.21
CA GLU A 100 3.72 0.67 -8.39
C GLU A 100 2.43 1.39 -8.01
N MET A 101 1.30 0.87 -8.47
CA MET A 101 0.01 1.49 -8.22
C MET A 101 -0.48 1.28 -6.79
N ILE A 102 -0.15 0.15 -6.19
CA ILE A 102 -0.45 -0.10 -4.78
C ILE A 102 0.38 0.83 -3.90
N ALA A 103 1.66 1.00 -4.21
CA ALA A 103 2.54 1.94 -3.50
C ALA A 103 1.98 3.37 -3.57
N HIS A 104 1.56 3.78 -4.76
CA HIS A 104 0.94 5.10 -4.98
C HIS A 104 -0.33 5.25 -4.13
N PHE A 105 -1.18 4.24 -4.13
CA PHE A 105 -2.42 4.25 -3.36
C PHE A 105 -2.16 4.40 -1.86
N ILE A 106 -1.18 3.67 -1.33
CA ILE A 106 -0.79 3.76 0.08
C ILE A 106 -0.21 5.14 0.39
N PHE A 107 0.58 5.70 -0.53
CA PHE A 107 1.12 7.05 -0.38
C PHE A 107 0.00 8.08 -0.24
N ASP A 108 -0.98 8.04 -1.16
CA ASP A 108 -2.09 8.99 -1.13
C ASP A 108 -2.91 8.85 0.14
N ARG A 109 -3.12 7.63 0.60
CA ARG A 109 -3.85 7.39 1.84
C ARG A 109 -3.10 7.93 3.04
N THR A 110 -1.79 7.71 3.09
CA THR A 110 -0.94 8.23 4.17
C THR A 110 -0.99 9.75 4.21
N LYS A 111 -0.88 10.36 3.03
CA LYS A 111 -0.97 11.83 2.91
C LYS A 111 -2.32 12.35 3.39
N SER A 112 -3.40 11.66 3.07
CA SER A 112 -4.76 12.06 3.47
C SER A 112 -4.96 12.03 4.99
N MET A 113 -4.11 11.32 5.72
CA MET A 113 -4.14 11.27 7.17
C MET A 113 -3.38 12.44 7.83
N GLY A 114 -2.84 13.35 7.02
CA GLY A 114 -2.07 14.50 7.52
C GLY A 114 -0.63 14.17 7.86
N LEU A 115 -0.13 13.00 7.46
CA LEU A 115 1.24 12.61 7.73
C LEU A 115 2.19 13.15 6.63
N PRO A 116 3.40 13.60 6.98
CA PRO A 116 4.33 14.18 6.01
C PRO A 116 5.07 13.11 5.21
N VAL A 117 4.32 12.32 4.45
CA VAL A 117 4.86 11.21 3.67
C VAL A 117 5.72 11.74 2.51
N ALA A 118 6.89 11.15 2.36
CA ALA A 118 7.83 11.48 1.30
C ALA A 118 7.96 10.34 0.29
N LYS A 119 7.84 9.10 0.76
CA LYS A 119 8.11 7.94 -0.09
C LYS A 119 7.42 6.72 0.50
N VAL A 120 6.93 5.84 -0.39
CA VAL A 120 6.43 4.51 -0.03
C VAL A 120 7.15 3.49 -0.89
N ASP A 121 7.78 2.51 -0.23
CA ASP A 121 8.38 1.36 -0.88
C ASP A 121 7.49 0.14 -0.65
N LEU A 122 7.12 -0.54 -1.72
CA LEU A 122 6.36 -1.79 -1.63
C LEU A 122 7.16 -2.94 -2.21
N TRP A 123 7.41 -3.95 -1.40
CA TRP A 123 8.10 -5.16 -1.76
C TRP A 123 7.09 -6.27 -1.99
N GLU A 124 6.97 -6.76 -3.23
CA GLU A 124 6.15 -7.95 -3.51
C GLU A 124 6.84 -9.21 -3.03
N SER A 125 8.16 -9.21 -3.11
CA SER A 125 9.03 -10.30 -2.68
C SER A 125 10.31 -9.70 -2.11
N GLU A 126 11.22 -10.54 -1.64
CA GLU A 126 12.51 -10.06 -1.13
C GLU A 126 13.36 -9.36 -2.18
N SER A 127 13.13 -9.65 -3.47
CA SER A 127 13.98 -9.14 -4.56
C SER A 127 13.30 -8.09 -5.43
N SER A 128 12.00 -7.82 -5.26
CA SER A 128 11.25 -6.94 -6.18
C SER A 128 10.51 -5.87 -5.41
N LYS A 129 10.88 -4.63 -5.68
CA LYS A 129 10.34 -3.46 -4.97
C LYS A 129 9.89 -2.40 -5.97
N ALA A 130 8.76 -1.77 -5.68
CA ALA A 130 8.32 -0.55 -6.35
C ALA A 130 8.33 0.60 -5.35
N THR A 131 8.64 1.79 -5.84
CA THR A 131 8.69 2.99 -5.01
C THR A 131 7.83 4.08 -5.64
N TYR A 132 7.00 4.70 -4.83
CA TYR A 132 6.33 5.94 -5.19
C TYR A 132 6.77 7.05 -4.24
N ARG A 133 7.12 8.19 -4.78
CA ARG A 133 7.60 9.33 -3.98
C ARG A 133 7.25 10.65 -4.64
N VAL A 134 7.32 11.71 -3.86
CA VAL A 134 7.21 13.07 -4.38
C VAL A 134 8.45 13.48 -5.17
#